data_fc7bb2699b50717462cd66ffcee49b28
#
_entry.id   fc7bb2699b50717462cd66ffcee49b28
#
_cell.length_a   1.000
_cell.length_b   1.000
_cell.length_c   1.000
_cell.angle_alpha   90.00
_cell.angle_beta   90.00
_cell.angle_gamma   90.00
#
_symmetry.space_group_name_H-M   'P 1'
#
loop_
_entity.id
_entity.type
_entity.pdbx_description
1 polymer ?
#
loop_
_entity_poly.entity_id
_entity_poly.type
_entity_poly.pdbx_seq_one_letter_code
_entity_poly.pdbx_strand_id
1 'polypeptide(L)'
;KSVTYDGRKRKTWTKDPVKQFAVIGGYVICCTEDEKLIRCDMSTGKRKELADHIQYFFAGAKLYAQKGSKIVSVSYEGKEVRVFKKDVVMMDKKEDKVYYRRMDRKKEQMYVCDVDGGMEKMVGNKAGKD
;
A
#
# COMPACT_ATOMS: atom_id res chain seq x y z
N LYS A 1 -8.14 8.68 12.56
CA LYS A 1 -8.39 10.06 12.24
C LYS A 1 -7.13 10.87 12.19
N SER A 2 -7.16 11.90 11.43
CA SER A 2 -6.00 12.69 11.10
C SER A 2 -6.19 14.10 11.60
N VAL A 3 -5.19 14.65 12.25
CA VAL A 3 -5.28 16.01 12.74
C VAL A 3 -4.03 16.77 12.30
N THR A 4 -4.17 18.07 12.22
CA THR A 4 -3.05 18.91 11.87
C THR A 4 -2.19 19.13 13.09
N TYR A 5 -0.97 19.50 12.85
CA TYR A 5 -0.04 19.71 13.94
C TYR A 5 -0.25 20.95 14.73
N ASP A 6 -0.82 21.96 14.15
CA ASP A 6 -0.86 23.23 14.85
C ASP A 6 -1.84 23.16 16.03
N GLY A 7 -2.62 22.12 16.11
CA GLY A 7 -3.51 21.94 17.24
C GLY A 7 -4.61 22.95 17.35
N ARG A 8 -4.50 24.06 16.69
CA ARG A 8 -5.52 25.08 16.75
C ARG A 8 -6.60 24.84 15.72
N LYS A 9 -6.21 24.21 14.64
CA LYS A 9 -7.15 23.82 13.62
C LYS A 9 -7.10 22.36 13.49
N ARG A 10 -8.21 21.75 13.64
CA ARG A 10 -8.30 20.32 13.53
C ARG A 10 -9.07 19.99 12.27
N LYS A 11 -8.54 19.09 11.47
CA LYS A 11 -9.18 18.73 10.24
C LYS A 11 -9.26 17.21 10.16
N THR A 12 -10.43 16.70 9.89
CA THR A 12 -10.62 15.27 9.80
C THR A 12 -10.70 14.88 8.34
N TRP A 13 -9.75 14.06 7.91
CA TRP A 13 -9.68 13.63 6.52
C TRP A 13 -10.59 12.46 6.23
N THR A 14 -11.00 11.74 7.25
CA THR A 14 -11.88 10.61 7.08
C THR A 14 -12.67 10.42 8.36
N LYS A 15 -13.88 9.88 8.22
CA LYS A 15 -14.71 9.61 9.37
C LYS A 15 -14.29 8.35 10.09
N ASP A 16 -13.66 7.44 9.39
CA ASP A 16 -13.27 6.16 9.96
C ASP A 16 -11.90 6.27 10.60
N PRO A 17 -11.64 5.48 11.64
CA PRO A 17 -10.31 5.45 12.21
C PRO A 17 -9.29 5.04 11.16
N VAL A 18 -8.15 5.69 11.18
CA VAL A 18 -7.10 5.48 10.21
C VAL A 18 -5.97 4.69 10.85
N LYS A 19 -5.60 3.59 10.24
CA LYS A 19 -4.49 2.79 10.74
C LYS A 19 -3.18 3.04 10.01
N GLN A 20 -3.23 3.69 8.86
CA GLN A 20 -2.04 4.02 8.12
C GLN A 20 -2.33 5.20 7.21
N PHE A 21 -1.37 6.09 7.07
CA PHE A 21 -1.55 7.19 6.12
C PHE A 21 -0.20 7.59 5.55
N ALA A 22 -0.24 8.28 4.42
CA ALA A 22 0.94 8.85 3.79
C ALA A 22 0.53 10.15 3.11
N VAL A 23 1.44 11.10 3.10
CA VAL A 23 1.23 12.35 2.40
C VAL A 23 2.12 12.32 1.18
N ILE A 24 1.52 12.48 0.01
CA ILE A 24 2.30 12.40 -1.21
C ILE A 24 1.70 13.37 -2.23
N GLY A 25 2.57 14.27 -2.73
CA GLY A 25 2.10 15.29 -3.63
C GLY A 25 1.06 16.14 -2.93
N GLY A 26 -0.06 16.33 -3.55
CA GLY A 26 -1.17 17.08 -2.95
C GLY A 26 -2.21 16.21 -2.30
N TYR A 27 -1.87 14.97 -1.98
CA TYR A 27 -2.84 14.02 -1.46
C TYR A 27 -2.45 13.48 -0.10
N VAL A 28 -3.44 13.16 0.69
CA VAL A 28 -3.28 12.31 1.87
C VAL A 28 -3.95 10.99 1.54
N ILE A 29 -3.17 9.92 1.59
CA ILE A 29 -3.68 8.58 1.32
C ILE A 29 -3.83 7.87 2.64
N CYS A 30 -5.01 7.36 2.91
CA CYS A 30 -5.33 6.72 4.19
C CYS A 30 -5.79 5.29 3.97
N CYS A 31 -5.38 4.41 4.87
CA CYS A 31 -5.96 3.09 4.96
C CYS A 31 -6.69 3.02 6.28
N THR A 32 -8.00 2.80 6.23
CA THR A 32 -8.83 2.84 7.44
C THR A 32 -8.86 1.48 8.11
N GLU A 33 -9.38 1.45 9.32
CA GLU A 33 -9.52 0.19 10.02
C GLU A 33 -10.61 -0.67 9.39
N ASP A 34 -11.47 -0.07 8.58
CA ASP A 34 -12.43 -0.82 7.77
C ASP A 34 -11.80 -1.33 6.48
N GLU A 35 -10.50 -1.21 6.35
CA GLU A 35 -9.74 -1.72 5.21
C GLU A 35 -10.07 -1.01 3.90
N LYS A 36 -10.34 0.27 3.99
CA LYS A 36 -10.57 1.07 2.79
C LYS A 36 -9.36 1.95 2.51
N LEU A 37 -9.02 2.06 1.25
CA LEU A 37 -7.93 2.92 0.82
C LEU A 37 -8.57 4.18 0.25
N ILE A 38 -8.29 5.30 0.87
CA ILE A 38 -8.97 6.56 0.56
C ILE A 38 -7.94 7.62 0.23
N ARG A 39 -8.19 8.36 -0.83
CA ARG A 39 -7.39 9.52 -1.19
C ARG A 39 -8.14 10.78 -0.80
N CYS A 40 -7.45 11.64 -0.07
CA CYS A 40 -7.99 12.94 0.28
C CYS A 40 -7.17 14.01 -0.45
N ASP A 41 -7.86 14.86 -1.18
CA ASP A 41 -7.21 15.93 -1.93
C ASP A 41 -7.03 17.10 -0.98
N MET A 42 -5.79 17.51 -0.75
CA MET A 42 -5.51 18.54 0.25
C MET A 42 -6.01 19.92 -0.18
N SER A 43 -6.08 20.17 -1.46
CA SER A 43 -6.50 21.50 -1.92
C SER A 43 -8.00 21.67 -1.91
N THR A 44 -8.77 20.61 -2.11
CA THR A 44 -10.21 20.72 -2.18
C THR A 44 -10.92 20.06 -1.02
N GLY A 45 -10.23 19.20 -0.28
CA GLY A 45 -10.83 18.44 0.79
C GLY A 45 -11.67 17.27 0.33
N LYS A 46 -11.72 17.03 -0.95
CA LYS A 46 -12.52 15.93 -1.47
C LYS A 46 -11.86 14.60 -1.21
N ARG A 47 -12.69 13.60 -0.98
CA ARG A 47 -12.21 12.26 -0.71
C ARG A 47 -12.72 11.31 -1.77
N LYS A 48 -11.90 10.31 -2.05
CA LYS A 48 -12.26 9.28 -3.01
C LYS A 48 -11.78 7.94 -2.51
N GLU A 49 -12.66 6.96 -2.46
CA GLU A 49 -12.28 5.60 -2.11
C GLU A 49 -11.59 4.98 -3.31
N LEU A 50 -10.36 4.54 -3.13
CA LEU A 50 -9.57 3.97 -4.22
C LEU A 50 -9.74 2.46 -4.29
N ALA A 51 -9.87 1.81 -3.15
CA ALA A 51 -9.99 0.37 -3.10
C ALA A 51 -10.50 -0.05 -1.73
N ASP A 52 -10.94 -1.30 -1.61
CA ASP A 52 -11.39 -1.84 -0.34
C ASP A 52 -10.67 -3.15 -0.05
N HIS A 53 -10.87 -3.67 1.13
CA HIS A 53 -10.21 -4.89 1.60
C HIS A 53 -8.71 -4.74 1.59
N ILE A 54 -8.24 -3.54 1.95
CA ILE A 54 -6.81 -3.22 1.94
C ILE A 54 -6.30 -3.31 3.37
N GLN A 55 -5.27 -4.11 3.59
CA GLN A 55 -4.69 -4.27 4.91
C GLN A 55 -3.64 -3.21 5.19
N TYR A 56 -2.84 -2.89 4.19
CA TYR A 56 -1.84 -1.83 4.30
C TYR A 56 -1.36 -1.47 2.89
N PHE A 57 -0.56 -0.43 2.80
CA PHE A 57 -0.09 0.02 1.49
C PHE A 57 1.29 0.66 1.60
N PHE A 58 1.94 0.77 0.46
CA PHE A 58 3.16 1.55 0.33
C PHE A 58 2.97 2.51 -0.83
N ALA A 59 3.46 3.74 -0.64
CA ALA A 59 3.31 4.77 -1.65
C ALA A 59 4.58 4.91 -2.46
N GLY A 60 4.42 5.28 -3.70
CA GLY A 60 5.53 5.49 -4.61
C GLY A 60 4.99 6.16 -5.85
N ALA A 61 5.56 5.83 -7.01
CA ALA A 61 5.00 6.32 -8.27
C ALA A 61 3.55 5.88 -8.41
N LYS A 62 3.24 4.71 -7.88
CA LYS A 62 1.88 4.21 -7.73
C LYS A 62 1.72 3.74 -6.31
N LEU A 63 0.48 3.47 -5.93
CA LEU A 63 0.22 2.85 -4.64
C LEU A 63 0.28 1.34 -4.80
N TYR A 64 0.95 0.68 -3.88
CA TYR A 64 0.99 -0.78 -3.83
C TYR A 64 0.34 -1.18 -2.53
N ALA A 65 -0.68 -2.01 -2.61
CA ALA A 65 -1.48 -2.32 -1.44
C ALA A 65 -1.69 -3.82 -1.32
N GLN A 66 -1.74 -4.26 -0.08
CA GLN A 66 -2.03 -5.66 0.21
C GLN A 66 -3.54 -5.81 0.28
N LYS A 67 -4.09 -6.61 -0.61
CA LYS A 67 -5.51 -6.86 -0.66
C LYS A 67 -5.71 -8.36 -0.52
N GLY A 68 -6.03 -8.81 0.70
CA GLY A 68 -6.12 -10.22 0.96
C GLY A 68 -4.77 -10.88 0.80
N SER A 69 -4.67 -11.85 -0.06
CA SER A 69 -3.43 -12.58 -0.31
C SER A 69 -2.75 -12.12 -1.59
N LYS A 70 -3.02 -10.91 -2.02
CA LYS A 70 -2.38 -10.41 -3.25
C LYS A 70 -1.98 -8.96 -3.08
N ILE A 71 -1.06 -8.54 -3.93
CA ILE A 71 -0.66 -7.14 -4.01
C ILE A 71 -1.33 -6.54 -5.21
N VAL A 72 -1.95 -5.39 -5.01
CA VAL A 72 -2.56 -4.66 -6.13
C VAL A 72 -1.84 -3.33 -6.28
N SER A 73 -1.76 -2.85 -7.50
CA SER A 73 -1.27 -1.50 -7.78
C SER A 73 -2.47 -0.63 -8.07
N VAL A 74 -2.47 0.55 -7.50
CA VAL A 74 -3.59 1.48 -7.58
C VAL A 74 -3.06 2.80 -8.08
N SER A 75 -3.71 3.36 -9.09
CA SER A 75 -3.34 4.70 -9.54
C SER A 75 -3.88 5.74 -8.58
N TYR A 76 -3.19 6.87 -8.48
CA TYR A 76 -3.64 7.92 -7.58
C TYR A 76 -4.97 8.51 -8.00
N GLU A 77 -5.29 8.44 -9.27
CA GLU A 77 -6.60 8.91 -9.75
C GLU A 77 -7.71 7.94 -9.41
N GLY A 78 -7.35 6.72 -9.01
CA GLY A 78 -8.37 5.73 -8.71
C GLY A 78 -9.01 5.12 -9.93
N LYS A 79 -8.37 5.24 -11.07
CA LYS A 79 -8.94 4.70 -12.30
C LYS A 79 -8.61 3.24 -12.53
N GLU A 80 -7.54 2.77 -11.91
CA GLU A 80 -7.09 1.41 -12.12
C GLU A 80 -6.69 0.76 -10.83
N VAL A 81 -7.16 -0.46 -10.64
CA VAL A 81 -6.67 -1.33 -9.59
C VAL A 81 -6.29 -2.62 -10.29
N ARG A 82 -5.01 -2.93 -10.29
CA ARG A 82 -4.52 -4.11 -10.99
C ARG A 82 -3.84 -5.05 -10.04
N VAL A 83 -4.02 -6.34 -10.28
CA VAL A 83 -3.32 -7.34 -9.51
C VAL A 83 -1.86 -7.33 -9.93
N PHE A 84 -0.98 -7.03 -8.99
CA PHE A 84 0.45 -6.96 -9.22
C PHE A 84 1.09 -8.33 -9.03
N LYS A 85 0.74 -9.00 -7.93
CA LYS A 85 1.20 -10.35 -7.62
C LYS A 85 0.13 -11.05 -6.81
N LYS A 86 0.00 -12.36 -7.00
CA LYS A 86 -0.97 -13.17 -6.26
C LYS A 86 -0.27 -14.09 -5.29
N ASP A 87 -0.99 -14.45 -4.23
CA ASP A 87 -0.53 -15.42 -3.24
C ASP A 87 0.78 -14.99 -2.60
N VAL A 88 0.85 -13.73 -2.28
CA VAL A 88 2.04 -13.13 -1.70
C VAL A 88 1.64 -12.17 -0.60
N VAL A 89 2.59 -11.86 0.26
CA VAL A 89 2.42 -10.85 1.30
C VAL A 89 3.54 -9.84 1.12
N MET A 90 3.17 -8.61 0.85
CA MET A 90 4.14 -7.55 0.63
C MET A 90 4.83 -7.20 1.94
N MET A 91 6.14 -7.11 1.90
CA MET A 91 6.91 -6.84 3.10
C MET A 91 7.48 -5.45 3.12
N ASP A 92 7.87 -4.93 1.96
CA ASP A 92 8.51 -3.63 1.92
C ASP A 92 8.52 -3.14 0.48
N LYS A 93 8.73 -1.85 0.33
CA LYS A 93 8.91 -1.25 -0.97
C LYS A 93 9.99 -0.20 -0.83
N LYS A 94 11.03 -0.32 -1.62
CA LYS A 94 12.14 0.64 -1.61
C LYS A 94 12.37 1.12 -3.01
N GLU A 95 12.29 2.43 -3.19
CA GLU A 95 12.57 3.05 -4.48
C GLU A 95 11.87 2.31 -5.61
N ASP A 96 12.59 1.58 -6.41
CA ASP A 96 12.03 0.90 -7.56
C ASP A 96 11.88 -0.60 -7.36
N LYS A 97 11.89 -1.06 -6.11
CA LYS A 97 11.80 -2.49 -5.81
C LYS A 97 10.66 -2.77 -4.86
N VAL A 98 10.05 -3.94 -5.02
CA VAL A 98 9.00 -4.41 -4.13
C VAL A 98 9.45 -5.75 -3.56
N TYR A 99 9.40 -5.87 -2.24
CA TYR A 99 9.81 -7.09 -1.54
C TYR A 99 8.57 -7.77 -0.99
N TYR A 100 8.49 -9.08 -1.18
CA TYR A 100 7.32 -9.81 -0.71
C TYR A 100 7.68 -11.23 -0.35
N ARG A 101 6.81 -11.88 0.41
CA ARG A 101 6.94 -13.28 0.77
C ARG A 101 5.97 -14.09 -0.04
N ARG A 102 6.38 -15.28 -0.37
CA ARG A 102 5.52 -16.24 -1.04
C ARG A 102 5.68 -17.58 -0.35
N MET A 103 4.57 -18.21 -0.05
CA MET A 103 4.60 -19.56 0.49
C MET A 103 4.72 -20.53 -0.67
N ASP A 104 5.80 -21.27 -0.70
CA ASP A 104 6.07 -22.17 -1.80
C ASP A 104 6.36 -23.54 -1.20
N ARG A 105 5.44 -24.48 -1.41
CA ARG A 105 5.62 -25.84 -0.92
C ARG A 105 5.95 -25.89 0.55
N LYS A 106 5.15 -25.19 1.33
CA LYS A 106 5.33 -25.16 2.78
C LYS A 106 6.58 -24.44 3.23
N LYS A 107 7.24 -23.76 2.32
CA LYS A 107 8.37 -22.93 2.67
C LYS A 107 8.07 -21.50 2.33
N GLU A 108 8.33 -20.64 3.28
CA GLU A 108 8.17 -19.22 3.08
C GLU A 108 9.45 -18.67 2.48
N GLN A 109 9.35 -18.06 1.33
CA GLN A 109 10.50 -17.52 0.65
C GLN A 109 10.29 -16.06 0.32
N MET A 110 11.38 -15.32 0.30
CA MET A 110 11.33 -13.89 0.03
C MET A 110 11.79 -13.61 -1.39
N TYR A 111 11.08 -12.70 -2.01
CA TYR A 111 11.34 -12.32 -3.38
C TYR A 111 11.42 -10.81 -3.49
N VAL A 112 12.10 -10.35 -4.53
CA VAL A 112 12.12 -8.94 -4.88
C VAL A 112 11.85 -8.84 -6.37
N CYS A 113 11.13 -7.81 -6.76
CA CYS A 113 10.92 -7.52 -8.18
C CYS A 113 10.90 -6.02 -8.37
N ASP A 114 10.93 -5.60 -9.62
CA ASP A 114 10.82 -4.19 -9.93
C ASP A 114 9.40 -3.71 -9.70
N VAL A 115 9.24 -2.40 -9.61
CA VAL A 115 7.93 -1.82 -9.39
C VAL A 115 6.96 -2.08 -10.54
N ASP A 116 7.46 -2.51 -11.68
CA ASP A 116 6.58 -2.90 -12.79
C ASP A 116 6.28 -4.40 -12.80
N GLY A 117 6.78 -5.13 -11.80
CA GLY A 117 6.51 -6.55 -11.68
C GLY A 117 7.52 -7.45 -12.34
N GLY A 118 8.49 -6.87 -13.03
CA GLY A 118 9.48 -7.68 -13.73
C GLY A 118 10.69 -7.96 -12.88
N MET A 119 11.61 -8.73 -13.44
CA MET A 119 12.89 -9.01 -12.83
C MET A 119 12.76 -9.64 -11.46
N GLU A 120 11.80 -10.53 -11.30
CA GLU A 120 11.60 -11.21 -10.03
C GLU A 120 12.77 -12.12 -9.71
N LYS A 121 13.22 -12.07 -8.47
CA LYS A 121 14.32 -12.89 -8.06
C LYS A 121 14.15 -13.26 -6.60
N MET A 122 14.55 -14.47 -6.25
CA MET A 122 14.47 -14.91 -4.88
C MET A 122 15.61 -14.29 -4.08
N VAL A 123 15.26 -13.64 -2.99
CA VAL A 123 16.24 -12.98 -2.15
C VAL A 123 16.83 -13.98 -1.17
N GLY A 124 15.99 -14.88 -0.69
CA GLY A 124 16.43 -15.85 0.26
C GLY A 124 15.23 -16.58 0.78
N ASN A 125 15.46 -17.61 1.56
CA ASN A 125 14.34 -18.28 2.16
C ASN A 125 14.43 -18.14 3.66
N LYS A 126 13.42 -18.65 4.28
CA LYS A 126 13.33 -18.50 5.70
C LYS A 126 14.43 -19.21 6.42
N ALA A 127 14.87 -20.26 5.85
CA ALA A 127 15.91 -21.01 6.43
C ALA A 127 17.20 -20.27 6.32
N GLY A 128 17.21 -19.34 5.56
CA GLY A 128 18.15 -18.43 5.62
C GLY A 128 19.49 -18.69 5.43
N LYS A 129 20.01 -19.21 5.04
CA LYS A 129 21.19 -19.20 5.03
C LYS A 129 21.70 -18.96 3.98
N ASP A 130 22.18 -18.42 3.70
CA ASP A 130 22.78 -18.14 2.88
C ASP A 130 23.08 -18.06 2.41
#